data_515baac964a84fe7fbff29d3335e81f6
#
_entry.id   515baac964a84fe7fbff29d3335e81f6
#
_cell.length_a   1.000
_cell.length_b   1.000
_cell.length_c   1.000
_cell.angle_alpha   90.00
_cell.angle_beta   90.00
_cell.angle_gamma   90.00
#
_symmetry.space_group_name_H-M   'P 1'
#
loop_
_entity.id
_entity.type
_entity.pdbx_description
1 polymer ?
#
loop_
_entity_poly.entity_id
_entity_poly.type
_entity_poly.pdbx_seq_one_letter_code
_entity_poly.pdbx_strand_id
1 'polypeptide(L)'
;MENYLTTLSQWIAKSTIDDIPDSVIEHSKLVLADTIGAIAGGSAELEINKLSKTLSDDGQVPIIGTSFKSTMENAAFLNGTAGTFLEMDEGNQYARGHPAIHVVPAILAWANAKPDTIDIKLFLKALIIGYEVGARVGMASKIRLKMHPHGTWGTIGAAVAIGVLNKASPEQIKNLINISSTLGLGTSRPTMLQGGTVRNVYSGVSNQMGILAWQLCQSGFTGEADGLSTIYGSVVSTEFNPEKMIEKLGQRWEIARNYFKIHACCRYNHASLDCVETLLSQNAQEFDLIDKIEKIEVKSYFWAAELDDKEPKN
;
A
#
# COMPACT_ATOMS: atom_id res chain seq x y z
N MET A 1 -11.84 -14.80 26.03
CA MET A 1 -11.19 -14.85 24.71
C MET A 1 -9.89 -14.07 24.81
N GLU A 2 -8.80 -14.64 24.34
CA GLU A 2 -7.51 -13.93 24.26
C GLU A 2 -7.68 -12.69 23.38
N ASN A 3 -7.08 -11.57 23.79
CA ASN A 3 -7.19 -10.31 23.06
C ASN A 3 -6.53 -10.48 21.67
N TYR A 4 -7.27 -10.20 20.59
CA TYR A 4 -6.81 -10.39 19.21
C TYR A 4 -5.46 -9.72 18.92
N LEU A 5 -5.18 -8.55 19.53
CA LEU A 5 -3.87 -7.88 19.40
C LEU A 5 -2.74 -8.70 20.03
N THR A 6 -3.01 -9.38 21.14
CA THR A 6 -2.03 -10.26 21.79
C THR A 6 -1.75 -11.47 20.89
N THR A 7 -2.78 -12.13 20.38
CA THR A 7 -2.64 -13.24 19.45
C THR A 7 -1.89 -12.82 18.19
N LEU A 8 -2.26 -11.68 17.58
CA LEU A 8 -1.63 -11.16 16.37
C LEU A 8 -0.15 -10.80 16.62
N SER A 9 0.16 -10.07 17.69
CA SER A 9 1.54 -9.63 17.98
C SER A 9 2.46 -10.80 18.31
N GLN A 10 1.96 -11.81 19.02
CA GLN A 10 2.70 -13.04 19.29
C GLN A 10 2.97 -13.83 18.00
N TRP A 11 1.99 -13.94 17.11
CA TRP A 11 2.17 -14.60 15.82
C TRP A 11 3.22 -13.88 14.97
N ILE A 12 3.14 -12.55 14.84
CA ILE A 12 4.10 -11.74 14.07
C ILE A 12 5.53 -11.95 14.58
N ALA A 13 5.73 -11.85 15.90
CA ALA A 13 7.05 -11.93 16.50
C ALA A 13 7.64 -13.37 16.42
N LYS A 14 6.81 -14.39 16.56
CA LYS A 14 7.25 -15.80 16.57
C LYS A 14 7.40 -16.38 15.16
N SER A 15 6.67 -15.87 14.15
CA SER A 15 6.76 -16.39 12.78
C SER A 15 8.17 -16.28 12.24
N THR A 16 8.58 -17.28 11.49
CA THR A 16 9.83 -17.32 10.72
C THR A 16 9.54 -17.37 9.23
N ILE A 17 10.53 -17.19 8.38
CA ILE A 17 10.35 -17.34 6.93
C ILE A 17 9.97 -18.79 6.57
N ASP A 18 10.43 -19.75 7.36
CA ASP A 18 10.19 -21.17 7.13
C ASP A 18 8.73 -21.59 7.47
N ASP A 19 7.97 -20.75 8.19
CA ASP A 19 6.54 -20.92 8.43
C ASP A 19 5.68 -20.44 7.24
N ILE A 20 6.28 -19.76 6.26
CA ILE A 20 5.59 -19.19 5.09
C ILE A 20 5.74 -20.15 3.91
N PRO A 21 4.64 -20.56 3.25
CA PRO A 21 4.72 -21.43 2.09
C PRO A 21 5.60 -20.87 0.98
N ASP A 22 6.40 -21.69 0.32
CA ASP A 22 7.28 -21.29 -0.78
C ASP A 22 6.53 -20.54 -1.88
N SER A 23 5.30 -20.97 -2.20
CA SER A 23 4.48 -20.28 -3.20
C SER A 23 4.14 -18.85 -2.81
N VAL A 24 3.99 -18.54 -1.52
CA VAL A 24 3.75 -17.18 -1.01
C VAL A 24 5.04 -16.36 -1.08
N ILE A 25 6.18 -16.97 -0.74
CA ILE A 25 7.50 -16.33 -0.85
C ILE A 25 7.79 -15.97 -2.31
N GLU A 26 7.61 -16.89 -3.25
CA GLU A 26 7.81 -16.62 -4.68
C GLU A 26 6.84 -15.53 -5.19
N HIS A 27 5.57 -15.58 -4.78
CA HIS A 27 4.62 -14.55 -5.15
C HIS A 27 4.99 -13.17 -4.58
N SER A 28 5.52 -13.11 -3.36
CA SER A 28 5.96 -11.85 -2.76
C SER A 28 7.09 -11.17 -3.54
N LYS A 29 7.94 -11.94 -4.23
CA LYS A 29 8.98 -11.39 -5.13
C LYS A 29 8.37 -10.71 -6.36
N LEU A 30 7.26 -11.24 -6.89
CA LEU A 30 6.52 -10.60 -7.98
C LEU A 30 5.88 -9.29 -7.51
N VAL A 31 5.29 -9.28 -6.31
CA VAL A 31 4.73 -8.06 -5.69
C VAL A 31 5.83 -7.01 -5.48
N LEU A 32 7.01 -7.42 -5.01
CA LEU A 32 8.15 -6.52 -4.85
C LEU A 32 8.60 -5.93 -6.20
N ALA A 33 8.72 -6.77 -7.23
CA ALA A 33 9.14 -6.35 -8.57
C ALA A 33 8.14 -5.37 -9.20
N ASP A 34 6.85 -5.67 -9.12
CA ASP A 34 5.75 -4.81 -9.56
C ASP A 34 5.80 -3.43 -8.89
N THR A 35 5.94 -3.43 -7.56
CA THR A 35 6.01 -2.19 -6.79
C THR A 35 7.24 -1.34 -7.16
N ILE A 36 8.42 -1.97 -7.31
CA ILE A 36 9.63 -1.26 -7.76
C ILE A 36 9.44 -0.71 -9.18
N GLY A 37 8.81 -1.47 -10.07
CA GLY A 37 8.46 -1.04 -11.42
C GLY A 37 7.55 0.19 -11.42
N ALA A 38 6.49 0.17 -10.60
CA ALA A 38 5.57 1.30 -10.42
C ALA A 38 6.29 2.56 -9.88
N ILE A 39 7.18 2.39 -8.90
CA ILE A 39 8.01 3.49 -8.36
C ILE A 39 8.91 4.05 -9.44
N ALA A 40 9.66 3.21 -10.17
CA ALA A 40 10.57 3.64 -11.21
C ALA A 40 9.84 4.39 -12.35
N GLY A 41 8.68 3.89 -12.78
CA GLY A 41 7.85 4.54 -13.78
C GLY A 41 7.35 5.91 -13.31
N GLY A 42 6.76 5.98 -12.11
CA GLY A 42 6.24 7.22 -11.56
C GLY A 42 7.33 8.27 -11.23
N SER A 43 8.56 7.84 -11.01
CA SER A 43 9.70 8.74 -10.77
C SER A 43 10.07 9.59 -11.98
N ALA A 44 9.63 9.19 -13.19
CA ALA A 44 9.84 9.98 -14.40
C ALA A 44 8.93 11.20 -14.49
N GLU A 45 7.86 11.26 -13.70
CA GLU A 45 6.89 12.34 -13.70
C GLU A 45 7.49 13.66 -13.17
N LEU A 46 7.05 14.77 -13.77
CA LEU A 46 7.62 16.09 -13.52
C LEU A 46 7.51 16.52 -12.06
N GLU A 47 6.35 16.29 -11.46
CA GLU A 47 6.06 16.62 -10.06
C GLU A 47 6.95 15.83 -9.11
N ILE A 48 7.12 14.52 -9.39
CA ILE A 48 7.97 13.64 -8.58
C ILE A 48 9.44 14.06 -8.70
N ASN A 49 9.90 14.38 -9.90
CA ASN A 49 11.28 14.84 -10.13
C ASN A 49 11.56 16.16 -9.40
N LYS A 50 10.64 17.13 -9.50
CA LYS A 50 10.74 18.41 -8.78
C LYS A 50 10.75 18.21 -7.27
N LEU A 51 9.86 17.38 -6.76
CA LEU A 51 9.76 17.08 -5.33
C LEU A 51 11.00 16.34 -4.83
N SER A 52 11.52 15.38 -5.60
CA SER A 52 12.76 14.66 -5.30
C SER A 52 13.95 15.61 -5.20
N LYS A 53 14.06 16.56 -6.12
CA LYS A 53 15.10 17.61 -6.07
C LYS A 53 14.96 18.49 -4.83
N THR A 54 13.72 18.84 -4.45
CA THR A 54 13.47 19.71 -3.29
C THR A 54 13.79 19.02 -1.96
N LEU A 55 13.53 17.72 -1.86
CA LEU A 55 13.72 16.93 -0.64
C LEU A 55 15.00 16.09 -0.66
N SER A 56 15.83 16.21 -1.71
CA SER A 56 17.16 15.60 -1.72
C SER A 56 18.07 16.33 -0.72
N ASP A 57 18.91 15.56 -0.05
CA ASP A 57 19.87 16.05 0.96
C ASP A 57 21.13 15.16 0.98
N ASP A 58 21.97 15.30 1.99
CA ASP A 58 23.19 14.52 2.18
C ASP A 58 22.93 13.06 2.63
N GLY A 59 21.67 12.64 2.72
CA GLY A 59 21.28 11.26 3.02
C GLY A 59 21.75 10.28 1.94
N GLN A 60 21.89 9.01 2.32
CA GLN A 60 22.47 7.98 1.44
C GLN A 60 21.42 7.05 0.81
N VAL A 61 20.14 7.21 1.17
CA VAL A 61 19.07 6.33 0.67
C VAL A 61 18.61 6.79 -0.72
N PRO A 62 18.63 5.91 -1.74
CA PRO A 62 18.28 6.27 -3.09
C PRO A 62 16.78 6.56 -3.25
N ILE A 63 16.48 7.57 -4.07
CA ILE A 63 15.14 7.80 -4.62
C ILE A 63 15.11 7.06 -5.96
N ILE A 64 14.37 5.96 -6.01
CA ILE A 64 14.34 5.01 -7.14
C ILE A 64 13.93 5.73 -8.43
N GLY A 65 14.62 5.42 -9.53
CA GLY A 65 14.37 6.01 -10.85
C GLY A 65 14.94 7.43 -11.02
N THR A 66 15.68 7.95 -10.02
CA THR A 66 16.33 9.27 -10.08
C THR A 66 17.81 9.16 -9.74
N SER A 67 18.57 10.27 -9.94
CA SER A 67 19.95 10.39 -9.45
C SER A 67 20.04 10.95 -8.02
N PHE A 68 18.90 11.25 -7.38
CA PHE A 68 18.85 11.86 -6.06
C PHE A 68 18.88 10.83 -4.95
N LYS A 69 19.38 11.27 -3.80
CA LYS A 69 19.35 10.55 -2.52
C LYS A 69 18.78 11.46 -1.45
N SER A 70 18.33 10.88 -0.33
CA SER A 70 17.81 11.64 0.80
C SER A 70 17.94 10.84 2.09
N THR A 71 17.39 11.38 3.20
CA THR A 71 17.19 10.63 4.43
C THR A 71 16.30 9.42 4.19
N MET A 72 16.32 8.47 5.08
CA MET A 72 15.49 7.27 5.03
C MET A 72 14.00 7.62 4.95
N GLU A 73 13.55 8.54 5.77
CA GLU A 73 12.17 8.99 5.86
C GLU A 73 11.70 9.67 4.57
N ASN A 74 12.51 10.58 4.02
CA ASN A 74 12.21 11.28 2.78
C ASN A 74 12.25 10.33 1.57
N ALA A 75 13.20 9.42 1.51
CA ALA A 75 13.27 8.43 0.43
C ALA A 75 12.06 7.48 0.46
N ALA A 76 11.63 7.03 1.65
CA ALA A 76 10.41 6.23 1.80
C ALA A 76 9.17 7.00 1.35
N PHE A 77 9.06 8.28 1.72
CA PHE A 77 7.98 9.17 1.31
C PHE A 77 7.95 9.36 -0.22
N LEU A 78 9.09 9.70 -0.82
CA LEU A 78 9.19 9.97 -2.26
C LEU A 78 8.93 8.71 -3.11
N ASN A 79 9.52 7.59 -2.73
CA ASN A 79 9.29 6.31 -3.41
C ASN A 79 7.83 5.86 -3.31
N GLY A 80 7.21 6.01 -2.11
CA GLY A 80 5.80 5.70 -1.93
C GLY A 80 4.88 6.61 -2.77
N THR A 81 5.22 7.90 -2.88
CA THR A 81 4.48 8.86 -3.71
C THR A 81 4.61 8.53 -5.20
N ALA A 82 5.84 8.27 -5.67
CA ALA A 82 6.10 7.92 -7.06
C ALA A 82 5.33 6.66 -7.49
N GLY A 83 5.32 5.63 -6.65
CA GLY A 83 4.72 4.34 -6.99
C GLY A 83 3.21 4.36 -7.22
N THR A 84 2.50 5.38 -6.70
CA THR A 84 1.06 5.55 -6.97
C THR A 84 0.74 6.51 -8.09
N PHE A 85 1.75 7.17 -8.66
CA PHE A 85 1.52 8.28 -9.59
C PHE A 85 0.88 7.84 -10.90
N LEU A 86 1.29 6.70 -11.42
CA LEU A 86 0.78 6.13 -12.68
C LEU A 86 -0.42 5.20 -12.51
N GLU A 87 -0.96 5.03 -11.29
CA GLU A 87 -2.04 4.06 -11.03
C GLU A 87 -1.73 2.62 -11.49
N MET A 88 -0.45 2.22 -11.47
CA MET A 88 0.02 0.89 -11.92
C MET A 88 0.38 -0.05 -10.76
N ASP A 89 0.43 0.45 -9.53
CA ASP A 89 0.75 -0.35 -8.35
C ASP A 89 -0.29 -1.45 -8.09
N GLU A 90 0.19 -2.63 -7.65
CA GLU A 90 -0.64 -3.79 -7.34
C GLU A 90 -1.79 -3.45 -6.37
N GLY A 91 -2.76 -4.32 -6.23
CA GLY A 91 -3.83 -4.11 -5.26
C GLY A 91 -4.42 -5.40 -4.71
N ASN A 92 -5.16 -5.24 -3.61
CA ASN A 92 -5.88 -6.32 -2.96
C ASN A 92 -7.37 -5.94 -2.83
N GLN A 93 -8.23 -6.68 -3.52
CA GLN A 93 -9.67 -6.39 -3.54
C GLN A 93 -10.34 -6.57 -2.16
N TYR A 94 -9.81 -7.45 -1.33
CA TYR A 94 -10.36 -7.72 0.01
C TYR A 94 -10.01 -6.61 1.00
N ALA A 95 -8.78 -6.09 0.92
CA ALA A 95 -8.35 -4.91 1.67
C ALA A 95 -8.90 -3.60 1.09
N ARG A 96 -9.41 -3.63 -0.14
CA ARG A 96 -9.93 -2.46 -0.89
C ARG A 96 -8.87 -1.38 -1.05
N GLY A 97 -7.66 -1.76 -1.41
CA GLY A 97 -6.54 -0.84 -1.56
C GLY A 97 -5.27 -1.55 -2.03
N HIS A 98 -4.14 -0.93 -1.85
CA HIS A 98 -2.86 -1.30 -2.45
C HIS A 98 -1.80 -1.50 -1.35
N PRO A 99 -1.75 -2.68 -0.69
CA PRO A 99 -0.91 -2.84 0.50
C PRO A 99 0.59 -2.70 0.25
N ALA A 100 1.10 -3.22 -0.87
CA ALA A 100 2.55 -3.24 -1.11
C ALA A 100 3.16 -1.84 -1.21
N ILE A 101 2.47 -0.88 -1.85
CA ILE A 101 3.00 0.47 -1.98
C ILE A 101 3.10 1.21 -0.65
N HIS A 102 2.39 0.77 0.37
CA HIS A 102 2.52 1.29 1.73
C HIS A 102 3.61 0.62 2.56
N VAL A 103 4.14 -0.52 2.11
CA VAL A 103 5.12 -1.33 2.86
C VAL A 103 6.49 -1.31 2.20
N VAL A 104 6.54 -1.56 0.89
CA VAL A 104 7.79 -1.74 0.14
C VAL A 104 8.71 -0.52 0.23
N PRO A 105 8.26 0.72 0.00
CA PRO A 105 9.15 1.88 0.10
C PRO A 105 9.78 2.05 1.48
N ALA A 106 9.02 1.80 2.57
CA ALA A 106 9.54 1.89 3.92
C ALA A 106 10.63 0.86 4.20
N ILE A 107 10.41 -0.43 3.86
CA ILE A 107 11.40 -1.48 4.11
C ILE A 107 12.60 -1.36 3.19
N LEU A 108 12.46 -0.89 1.94
CA LEU A 108 13.58 -0.59 1.05
C LEU A 108 14.44 0.54 1.60
N ALA A 109 13.81 1.64 2.04
CA ALA A 109 14.53 2.76 2.63
C ALA A 109 15.28 2.34 3.90
N TRP A 110 14.62 1.55 4.76
CA TRP A 110 15.23 1.02 5.98
C TRP A 110 16.41 0.10 5.67
N ALA A 111 16.26 -0.83 4.72
CA ALA A 111 17.32 -1.76 4.32
C ALA A 111 18.53 -1.03 3.72
N ASN A 112 18.28 -0.01 2.87
CA ASN A 112 19.35 0.81 2.31
C ASN A 112 20.09 1.64 3.37
N ALA A 113 19.39 2.11 4.40
CA ALA A 113 20.02 2.83 5.51
C ALA A 113 20.81 1.93 6.46
N LYS A 114 20.53 0.61 6.47
CA LYS A 114 21.13 -0.38 7.39
C LYS A 114 21.51 -1.67 6.67
N PRO A 115 22.37 -1.63 5.63
CA PRO A 115 22.60 -2.76 4.72
C PRO A 115 23.16 -4.01 5.40
N ASP A 116 23.98 -3.86 6.45
CA ASP A 116 24.65 -4.99 7.11
C ASP A 116 23.76 -5.76 8.10
N THR A 117 22.53 -5.30 8.33
CA THR A 117 21.66 -5.86 9.37
C THR A 117 20.49 -6.69 8.83
N ILE A 118 20.25 -6.65 7.52
CA ILE A 118 19.05 -7.22 6.90
C ILE A 118 19.45 -8.15 5.75
N ASP A 119 19.19 -9.44 5.93
CA ASP A 119 19.29 -10.41 4.85
C ASP A 119 17.98 -10.49 4.06
N ILE A 120 18.04 -11.15 2.89
CA ILE A 120 16.88 -11.28 2.00
C ILE A 120 15.71 -12.04 2.62
N LYS A 121 15.97 -13.03 3.48
CA LYS A 121 14.92 -13.81 4.16
C LYS A 121 14.14 -12.92 5.14
N LEU A 122 14.85 -12.12 5.92
CA LEU A 122 14.26 -11.17 6.87
C LEU A 122 13.49 -10.07 6.10
N PHE A 123 14.03 -9.59 4.98
CA PHE A 123 13.38 -8.60 4.13
C PHE A 123 12.06 -9.13 3.56
N LEU A 124 12.05 -10.33 2.97
CA LEU A 124 10.83 -10.95 2.43
C LEU A 124 9.80 -11.26 3.53
N LYS A 125 10.26 -11.74 4.69
CA LYS A 125 9.37 -11.88 5.85
C LYS A 125 8.72 -10.55 6.23
N ALA A 126 9.47 -9.47 6.31
CA ALA A 126 8.95 -8.16 6.65
C ALA A 126 7.92 -7.64 5.62
N LEU A 127 8.19 -7.83 4.33
CA LEU A 127 7.25 -7.53 3.26
C LEU A 127 5.94 -8.30 3.45
N ILE A 128 6.02 -9.63 3.58
CA ILE A 128 4.84 -10.50 3.67
C ILE A 128 4.02 -10.17 4.92
N ILE A 129 4.65 -10.04 6.08
CA ILE A 129 3.95 -9.75 7.35
C ILE A 129 3.37 -8.33 7.37
N GLY A 130 4.11 -7.34 6.88
CA GLY A 130 3.61 -5.95 6.78
C GLY A 130 2.40 -5.85 5.85
N TYR A 131 2.49 -6.49 4.68
CA TYR A 131 1.37 -6.62 3.74
C TYR A 131 0.15 -7.27 4.41
N GLU A 132 0.38 -8.41 5.08
CA GLU A 132 -0.65 -9.18 5.77
C GLU A 132 -1.40 -8.33 6.80
N VAL A 133 -0.67 -7.62 7.66
CA VAL A 133 -1.29 -6.81 8.73
C VAL A 133 -2.05 -5.63 8.13
N GLY A 134 -1.47 -4.88 7.20
CA GLY A 134 -2.15 -3.77 6.54
C GLY A 134 -3.43 -4.22 5.82
N ALA A 135 -3.36 -5.31 5.05
CA ALA A 135 -4.50 -5.87 4.34
C ALA A 135 -5.61 -6.31 5.31
N ARG A 136 -5.26 -6.96 6.43
CA ARG A 136 -6.23 -7.40 7.44
C ARG A 136 -6.94 -6.23 8.11
N VAL A 137 -6.26 -5.13 8.41
CA VAL A 137 -6.93 -3.91 8.91
C VAL A 137 -7.94 -3.39 7.89
N GLY A 138 -7.57 -3.33 6.61
CA GLY A 138 -8.49 -2.96 5.52
C GLY A 138 -9.71 -3.88 5.43
N MET A 139 -9.51 -5.20 5.56
CA MET A 139 -10.59 -6.21 5.54
C MET A 139 -11.49 -6.14 6.77
N ALA A 140 -10.91 -5.86 7.93
CA ALA A 140 -11.64 -5.76 9.19
C ALA A 140 -12.47 -4.47 9.30
N SER A 141 -12.14 -3.46 8.49
CA SER A 141 -12.69 -2.12 8.59
C SER A 141 -13.70 -1.81 7.49
N LYS A 142 -14.71 -1.01 7.82
CA LYS A 142 -15.59 -0.37 6.83
C LYS A 142 -15.28 1.12 6.82
N ILE A 143 -14.24 1.49 6.09
CA ILE A 143 -13.77 2.89 5.98
C ILE A 143 -14.93 3.77 5.51
N ARG A 144 -15.03 4.98 6.06
CA ARG A 144 -16.07 5.96 5.71
C ARG A 144 -16.01 6.28 4.21
N LEU A 145 -17.16 6.35 3.55
CA LEU A 145 -17.29 6.52 2.10
C LEU A 145 -16.56 7.74 1.53
N LYS A 146 -16.42 8.80 2.34
CA LYS A 146 -15.71 10.03 1.92
C LYS A 146 -14.19 9.94 2.11
N MET A 147 -13.69 8.88 2.72
CA MET A 147 -12.25 8.66 2.90
C MET A 147 -11.67 7.80 1.77
N HIS A 148 -10.42 8.04 1.45
CA HIS A 148 -9.63 7.19 0.57
C HIS A 148 -8.84 6.18 1.41
N PRO A 149 -8.69 4.90 1.02
CA PRO A 149 -7.97 3.91 1.82
C PRO A 149 -6.46 4.18 1.92
N HIS A 150 -5.85 4.76 0.88
CA HIS A 150 -4.43 5.16 0.93
C HIS A 150 -4.20 6.19 2.04
N GLY A 151 -3.10 6.08 2.73
CA GLY A 151 -2.77 6.96 3.86
C GLY A 151 -3.39 6.54 5.19
N THR A 152 -4.23 5.48 5.21
CA THR A 152 -4.89 4.98 6.43
C THR A 152 -4.17 3.74 6.97
N TRP A 153 -4.76 2.56 6.84
CA TRP A 153 -4.25 1.29 7.38
C TRP A 153 -2.86 0.87 6.85
N GLY A 154 -2.43 1.42 5.71
CA GLY A 154 -1.09 1.17 5.16
C GLY A 154 0.04 1.60 6.10
N THR A 155 -0.18 2.65 6.90
CA THR A 155 0.76 3.10 7.95
C THR A 155 1.06 1.98 8.96
N ILE A 156 0.04 1.20 9.35
CA ILE A 156 0.20 0.08 10.27
C ILE A 156 1.01 -1.04 9.62
N GLY A 157 0.73 -1.34 8.34
CA GLY A 157 1.50 -2.32 7.57
C GLY A 157 2.98 -1.96 7.49
N ALA A 158 3.30 -0.69 7.14
CA ALA A 158 4.66 -0.18 7.12
C ALA A 158 5.35 -0.29 8.50
N ALA A 159 4.67 0.17 9.56
CA ALA A 159 5.20 0.13 10.92
C ALA A 159 5.54 -1.30 11.37
N VAL A 160 4.60 -2.24 11.16
CA VAL A 160 4.82 -3.65 11.50
C VAL A 160 5.97 -4.24 10.70
N ALA A 161 6.09 -3.95 9.40
CA ALA A 161 7.20 -4.40 8.58
C ALA A 161 8.55 -3.93 9.14
N ILE A 162 8.65 -2.65 9.54
CA ILE A 162 9.86 -2.12 10.20
C ILE A 162 10.11 -2.81 11.55
N GLY A 163 9.07 -3.07 12.33
CA GLY A 163 9.18 -3.85 13.56
C GLY A 163 9.74 -5.26 13.34
N VAL A 164 9.28 -5.95 12.27
CA VAL A 164 9.79 -7.26 11.86
C VAL A 164 11.27 -7.20 11.47
N LEU A 165 11.68 -6.20 10.67
CA LEU A 165 13.10 -5.99 10.31
C LEU A 165 14.00 -5.80 11.56
N ASN A 166 13.45 -5.24 12.62
CA ASN A 166 14.15 -5.01 13.88
C ASN A 166 13.93 -6.12 14.93
N LYS A 167 13.30 -7.24 14.56
CA LYS A 167 13.06 -8.40 15.44
C LYS A 167 12.33 -8.01 16.72
N ALA A 168 11.33 -7.12 16.60
CA ALA A 168 10.57 -6.59 17.72
C ALA A 168 9.88 -7.69 18.55
N SER A 169 9.83 -7.52 19.87
CA SER A 169 9.11 -8.42 20.78
C SER A 169 7.59 -8.34 20.55
N PRO A 170 6.79 -9.32 21.01
CA PRO A 170 5.33 -9.25 20.94
C PRO A 170 4.77 -7.96 21.54
N GLU A 171 5.31 -7.51 22.66
CA GLU A 171 4.90 -6.28 23.34
C GLU A 171 5.22 -5.05 22.51
N GLN A 172 6.41 -5.00 21.89
CA GLN A 172 6.79 -3.93 20.99
C GLN A 172 5.91 -3.91 19.74
N ILE A 173 5.61 -5.05 19.12
CA ILE A 173 4.69 -5.15 17.98
C ILE A 173 3.29 -4.66 18.36
N LYS A 174 2.76 -5.08 19.52
CA LYS A 174 1.46 -4.63 20.01
C LYS A 174 1.43 -3.11 20.19
N ASN A 175 2.43 -2.55 20.84
CA ASN A 175 2.55 -1.10 21.04
C ASN A 175 2.70 -0.36 19.71
N LEU A 176 3.50 -0.89 18.78
CA LEU A 176 3.73 -0.32 17.46
C LEU A 176 2.44 -0.26 16.62
N ILE A 177 1.61 -1.32 16.66
CA ILE A 177 0.29 -1.33 16.02
C ILE A 177 -0.58 -0.20 16.61
N ASN A 178 -0.60 -0.05 17.93
CA ASN A 178 -1.40 0.98 18.60
C ASN A 178 -0.88 2.40 18.33
N ILE A 179 0.43 2.62 18.30
CA ILE A 179 1.02 3.91 17.92
C ILE A 179 0.67 4.24 16.45
N SER A 180 0.91 3.31 15.54
CA SER A 180 0.74 3.55 14.11
C SER A 180 -0.73 3.70 13.69
N SER A 181 -1.67 3.15 14.44
CA SER A 181 -3.11 3.28 14.15
C SER A 181 -3.58 4.73 14.14
N THR A 182 -2.98 5.60 14.95
CA THR A 182 -3.33 7.02 15.06
C THR A 182 -2.49 7.94 14.14
N LEU A 183 -1.48 7.40 13.45
CA LEU A 183 -0.62 8.17 12.54
C LEU A 183 -1.09 8.16 11.08
N GLY A 184 -2.24 7.60 10.80
CA GLY A 184 -2.85 7.64 9.48
C GLY A 184 -3.42 9.03 9.14
N LEU A 185 -3.55 9.29 7.83
CA LEU A 185 -4.09 10.55 7.34
C LEU A 185 -5.63 10.59 7.38
N GLY A 186 -6.18 11.76 7.56
CA GLY A 186 -7.56 12.09 7.20
C GLY A 186 -7.69 12.30 5.69
N THR A 187 -7.73 11.22 4.92
CA THR A 187 -7.74 11.23 3.46
C THR A 187 -9.11 11.55 2.88
N SER A 188 -9.15 12.02 1.63
CA SER A 188 -10.40 12.40 0.95
C SER A 188 -10.55 11.64 -0.37
N ARG A 189 -11.68 10.91 -0.53
CA ARG A 189 -12.07 10.32 -1.80
C ARG A 189 -12.42 11.39 -2.85
N PRO A 190 -13.13 12.49 -2.53
CA PRO A 190 -13.33 13.60 -3.46
C PRO A 190 -12.06 14.16 -4.06
N THR A 191 -10.93 14.20 -3.33
CA THR A 191 -9.64 14.62 -3.87
C THR A 191 -9.23 13.75 -5.07
N MET A 192 -9.40 12.43 -4.97
CA MET A 192 -9.14 11.51 -6.08
C MET A 192 -10.10 11.73 -7.24
N LEU A 193 -11.40 11.82 -6.97
CA LEU A 193 -12.44 11.99 -8.01
C LEU A 193 -12.31 13.31 -8.79
N GLN A 194 -11.72 14.34 -8.17
CA GLN A 194 -11.47 15.64 -8.79
C GLN A 194 -10.08 15.72 -9.45
N GLY A 195 -9.33 14.63 -9.52
CA GLY A 195 -7.99 14.61 -10.11
C GLY A 195 -6.92 15.34 -9.29
N GLY A 196 -7.14 15.54 -7.98
CA GLY A 196 -6.17 16.19 -7.11
C GLY A 196 -4.92 15.35 -6.90
N THR A 197 -3.77 15.75 -7.49
CA THR A 197 -2.52 14.98 -7.49
C THR A 197 -1.94 14.75 -6.09
N VAL A 198 -2.33 15.55 -5.08
CA VAL A 198 -1.96 15.32 -3.68
C VAL A 198 -2.42 13.94 -3.16
N ARG A 199 -3.40 13.30 -3.81
CA ARG A 199 -3.81 11.92 -3.51
C ARG A 199 -2.61 10.95 -3.59
N ASN A 200 -1.67 11.16 -4.49
CA ASN A 200 -0.51 10.28 -4.66
C ASN A 200 0.47 10.36 -3.48
N VAL A 201 0.44 11.43 -2.71
CA VAL A 201 1.25 11.61 -1.49
C VAL A 201 0.80 10.69 -0.33
N TYR A 202 -0.44 10.21 -0.34
CA TYR A 202 -1.00 9.44 0.77
C TYR A 202 -0.21 8.18 1.10
N SER A 203 0.25 7.45 0.08
CA SER A 203 1.10 6.25 0.28
C SER A 203 2.49 6.63 0.78
N GLY A 204 3.07 7.72 0.25
CA GLY A 204 4.34 8.25 0.73
C GLY A 204 4.32 8.57 2.23
N VAL A 205 3.27 9.28 2.68
CA VAL A 205 3.11 9.58 4.11
C VAL A 205 2.95 8.32 4.95
N SER A 206 2.21 7.31 4.48
CA SER A 206 2.12 6.03 5.20
C SER A 206 3.48 5.39 5.45
N ASN A 207 4.35 5.39 4.45
CA ASN A 207 5.70 4.83 4.57
C ASN A 207 6.54 5.63 5.58
N GLN A 208 6.52 6.95 5.49
CA GLN A 208 7.23 7.83 6.41
C GLN A 208 6.74 7.69 7.85
N MET A 209 5.42 7.69 8.05
CA MET A 209 4.81 7.52 9.36
C MET A 209 5.02 6.13 9.95
N GLY A 210 5.12 5.08 9.12
CA GLY A 210 5.49 3.75 9.56
C GLY A 210 6.90 3.70 10.17
N ILE A 211 7.86 4.37 9.57
CA ILE A 211 9.22 4.52 10.11
C ILE A 211 9.18 5.33 11.42
N LEU A 212 8.48 6.46 11.42
CA LEU A 212 8.32 7.29 12.62
C LEU A 212 7.68 6.52 13.77
N ALA A 213 6.66 5.69 13.49
CA ALA A 213 6.00 4.86 14.51
C ALA A 213 7.00 3.95 15.24
N TRP A 214 7.94 3.35 14.50
CA TRP A 214 9.00 2.55 15.10
C TRP A 214 9.94 3.40 15.97
N GLN A 215 10.37 4.57 15.49
CA GLN A 215 11.23 5.48 16.23
C GLN A 215 10.55 5.94 17.54
N LEU A 216 9.26 6.25 17.50
CA LEU A 216 8.46 6.58 18.68
C LEU A 216 8.39 5.41 19.66
N CYS A 217 8.13 4.19 19.17
CA CYS A 217 8.10 2.98 19.99
C CYS A 217 9.45 2.77 20.71
N GLN A 218 10.57 2.91 19.99
CA GLN A 218 11.92 2.79 20.57
C GLN A 218 12.24 3.91 21.58
N SER A 219 11.62 5.07 21.43
CA SER A 219 11.77 6.21 22.34
C SER A 219 10.85 6.13 23.57
N GLY A 220 10.07 5.04 23.71
CA GLY A 220 9.22 4.80 24.88
C GLY A 220 7.82 5.42 24.78
N PHE A 221 7.40 5.91 23.61
CA PHE A 221 6.02 6.32 23.40
C PHE A 221 5.09 5.11 23.40
N THR A 222 3.86 5.32 23.82
CA THR A 222 2.81 4.29 23.85
C THR A 222 1.56 4.77 23.15
N GLY A 223 0.87 3.83 22.45
CA GLY A 223 -0.50 4.04 21.95
C GLY A 223 -1.55 3.68 22.99
N GLU A 224 -2.81 3.78 22.59
CA GLU A 224 -3.94 3.25 23.36
C GLU A 224 -3.81 1.74 23.56
N ALA A 225 -4.56 1.18 24.51
CA ALA A 225 -4.59 -0.27 24.73
C ALA A 225 -5.11 -1.06 23.54
N ASP A 226 -6.04 -0.47 22.77
CA ASP A 226 -6.59 -0.98 21.52
C ASP A 226 -6.90 0.16 20.54
N GLY A 227 -5.85 0.79 20.03
CA GLY A 227 -5.93 1.89 19.07
C GLY A 227 -6.57 1.50 17.73
N LEU A 228 -6.46 0.23 17.31
CA LEU A 228 -7.14 -0.26 16.12
C LEU A 228 -8.66 -0.17 16.27
N SER A 229 -9.22 -0.70 17.36
CA SER A 229 -10.66 -0.67 17.60
C SER A 229 -11.17 0.76 17.74
N THR A 230 -10.43 1.66 18.37
CA THR A 230 -10.81 3.07 18.48
C THR A 230 -10.79 3.76 17.11
N ILE A 231 -9.67 3.73 16.44
CA ILE A 231 -9.47 4.49 15.18
C ILE A 231 -10.27 3.88 14.04
N TYR A 232 -10.19 2.54 13.87
CA TYR A 232 -10.86 1.83 12.76
C TYR A 232 -12.28 1.36 13.10
N GLY A 233 -12.74 1.51 14.32
CA GLY A 233 -14.12 1.25 14.71
C GLY A 233 -15.01 2.49 14.72
N SER A 234 -14.45 3.67 15.00
CA SER A 234 -15.25 4.87 15.23
C SER A 234 -14.77 6.15 14.55
N VAL A 235 -13.45 6.30 14.29
CA VAL A 235 -12.90 7.55 13.72
C VAL A 235 -12.88 7.49 12.19
N VAL A 236 -12.03 6.62 11.60
CA VAL A 236 -11.85 6.54 10.13
C VAL A 236 -12.82 5.57 9.47
N SER A 237 -13.44 4.69 10.22
CA SER A 237 -14.40 3.69 9.76
C SER A 237 -15.70 3.77 10.54
N THR A 238 -16.71 3.08 10.05
CA THR A 238 -18.00 2.92 10.74
C THR A 238 -18.13 1.59 11.47
N GLU A 239 -17.29 0.63 11.09
CA GLU A 239 -17.29 -0.72 11.67
C GLU A 239 -15.85 -1.27 11.65
N PHE A 240 -15.51 -2.03 12.70
CA PHE A 240 -14.28 -2.81 12.78
C PHE A 240 -14.58 -4.17 13.40
N ASN A 241 -14.15 -5.24 12.72
CA ASN A 241 -14.29 -6.61 13.20
C ASN A 241 -12.92 -7.18 13.61
N PRO A 242 -12.58 -7.20 14.92
CA PRO A 242 -11.30 -7.69 15.42
C PRO A 242 -11.00 -9.15 15.05
N GLU A 243 -12.02 -10.01 14.88
CA GLU A 243 -11.83 -11.42 14.55
C GLU A 243 -11.18 -11.60 13.18
N LYS A 244 -11.45 -10.70 12.23
CA LYS A 244 -10.80 -10.74 10.91
C LYS A 244 -9.30 -10.49 10.97
N MET A 245 -8.79 -9.87 12.03
CA MET A 245 -7.35 -9.66 12.21
C MET A 245 -6.60 -10.97 12.43
N ILE A 246 -7.28 -11.98 12.99
CA ILE A 246 -6.68 -13.27 13.35
C ILE A 246 -7.30 -14.47 12.61
N GLU A 247 -8.32 -14.24 11.79
CA GLU A 247 -8.99 -15.30 11.03
C GLU A 247 -8.02 -16.02 10.07
N LYS A 248 -7.86 -17.34 10.22
CA LYS A 248 -6.94 -18.15 9.40
C LYS A 248 -5.50 -17.59 9.35
N LEU A 249 -5.04 -17.03 10.45
CA LEU A 249 -3.70 -16.46 10.58
C LEU A 249 -2.64 -17.55 10.36
N GLY A 250 -1.67 -17.30 9.47
CA GLY A 250 -0.66 -18.27 9.06
C GLY A 250 -1.16 -19.38 8.09
N GLN A 251 -2.45 -19.40 7.74
CA GLN A 251 -3.04 -20.36 6.80
C GLN A 251 -3.51 -19.68 5.49
N ARG A 252 -4.00 -18.46 5.58
CA ARG A 252 -4.39 -17.63 4.45
C ARG A 252 -3.49 -16.41 4.40
N TRP A 253 -2.86 -16.19 3.28
CA TRP A 253 -1.92 -15.11 3.05
C TRP A 253 -2.50 -14.09 2.08
N GLU A 254 -2.72 -12.87 2.55
CA GLU A 254 -3.39 -11.84 1.76
C GLU A 254 -2.52 -11.36 0.59
N ILE A 255 -1.20 -11.40 0.72
CA ILE A 255 -0.28 -11.06 -0.39
C ILE A 255 -0.46 -11.98 -1.60
N ALA A 256 -0.81 -13.26 -1.38
CA ALA A 256 -1.08 -14.22 -2.46
C ALA A 256 -2.48 -14.04 -3.10
N ARG A 257 -3.27 -13.09 -2.61
CA ARG A 257 -4.62 -12.78 -3.09
C ARG A 257 -4.71 -11.40 -3.76
N ASN A 258 -3.56 -10.83 -4.08
CA ASN A 258 -3.47 -9.57 -4.80
C ASN A 258 -3.88 -9.72 -6.27
N TYR A 259 -3.93 -8.61 -6.96
CA TYR A 259 -3.95 -8.53 -8.42
C TYR A 259 -2.87 -7.55 -8.89
N PHE A 260 -2.30 -7.81 -10.07
CA PHE A 260 -1.46 -6.86 -10.79
C PHE A 260 -2.29 -6.06 -11.79
N LYS A 261 -1.92 -4.82 -12.03
CA LYS A 261 -2.58 -3.96 -13.01
C LYS A 261 -1.87 -4.08 -14.36
N ILE A 262 -2.66 -4.17 -15.43
CA ILE A 262 -2.21 -4.11 -16.82
C ILE A 262 -2.62 -2.79 -17.50
N HIS A 263 -3.54 -2.04 -16.90
CA HIS A 263 -3.96 -0.72 -17.35
C HIS A 263 -3.62 0.33 -16.29
N ALA A 264 -3.10 1.48 -16.72
CA ALA A 264 -2.71 2.60 -15.86
C ALA A 264 -3.96 3.39 -15.37
N CYS A 265 -4.80 2.74 -14.58
CA CYS A 265 -6.03 3.35 -14.04
C CYS A 265 -6.54 2.63 -12.80
N CYS A 266 -7.59 3.16 -12.20
CA CYS A 266 -8.31 2.48 -11.12
C CYS A 266 -8.79 1.09 -11.59
N ARG A 267 -8.63 0.08 -10.73
CA ARG A 267 -9.03 -1.32 -11.01
C ARG A 267 -10.49 -1.46 -11.46
N TYR A 268 -11.34 -0.54 -11.05
CA TYR A 268 -12.76 -0.55 -11.42
C TYR A 268 -13.02 -0.41 -12.93
N ASN A 269 -12.08 0.16 -13.68
CA ASN A 269 -12.20 0.38 -15.13
C ASN A 269 -11.56 -0.75 -15.96
N HIS A 270 -10.77 -1.64 -15.36
CA HIS A 270 -10.03 -2.68 -16.10
C HIS A 270 -10.95 -3.57 -16.93
N ALA A 271 -12.06 -4.06 -16.37
CA ALA A 271 -12.98 -4.93 -17.11
C ALA A 271 -13.58 -4.23 -18.36
N SER A 272 -13.81 -2.91 -18.28
CA SER A 272 -14.28 -2.14 -19.43
C SER A 272 -13.21 -2.01 -20.51
N LEU A 273 -11.95 -1.81 -20.12
CA LEU A 273 -10.82 -1.77 -21.04
C LEU A 273 -10.55 -3.14 -21.67
N ASP A 274 -10.61 -4.22 -20.88
CA ASP A 274 -10.50 -5.60 -21.40
C ASP A 274 -11.58 -5.90 -22.45
N CYS A 275 -12.80 -5.38 -22.26
CA CYS A 275 -13.87 -5.50 -23.26
C CYS A 275 -13.52 -4.75 -24.54
N VAL A 276 -12.97 -3.54 -24.46
CA VAL A 276 -12.53 -2.76 -25.63
C VAL A 276 -11.44 -3.51 -26.40
N GLU A 277 -10.41 -4.00 -25.70
CA GLU A 277 -9.34 -4.79 -26.30
C GLU A 277 -9.88 -6.05 -27.01
N THR A 278 -10.83 -6.73 -26.36
CA THR A 278 -11.49 -7.91 -26.95
C THR A 278 -12.22 -7.56 -28.23
N LEU A 279 -13.02 -6.48 -28.22
CA LEU A 279 -13.77 -6.02 -29.40
C LEU A 279 -12.84 -5.61 -30.53
N LEU A 280 -11.75 -4.89 -30.22
CA LEU A 280 -10.77 -4.50 -31.22
C LEU A 280 -10.06 -5.72 -31.83
N SER A 281 -9.70 -6.71 -31.01
CA SER A 281 -9.03 -7.93 -31.48
C SER A 281 -9.94 -8.80 -32.37
N GLN A 282 -11.24 -8.85 -32.07
CA GLN A 282 -12.22 -9.59 -32.86
C GLN A 282 -12.55 -8.92 -34.19
N ASN A 283 -12.34 -7.60 -34.31
CA ASN A 283 -12.66 -6.81 -35.50
C ASN A 283 -11.42 -6.19 -36.14
N ALA A 284 -10.25 -6.82 -35.96
CA ALA A 284 -8.92 -6.29 -36.36
C ALA A 284 -8.79 -5.97 -37.86
N GLN A 285 -9.67 -6.49 -38.71
CA GLN A 285 -9.70 -6.18 -40.15
C GLN A 285 -10.47 -4.89 -40.49
N GLU A 286 -11.12 -4.27 -39.51
CA GLU A 286 -11.96 -3.08 -39.69
C GLU A 286 -11.39 -1.85 -38.93
N PHE A 287 -10.08 -1.65 -38.91
CA PHE A 287 -9.44 -0.52 -38.21
C PHE A 287 -9.88 0.87 -38.70
N ASP A 288 -10.57 0.95 -39.85
CA ASP A 288 -11.28 2.16 -40.32
C ASP A 288 -12.53 2.49 -39.49
N LEU A 289 -12.86 1.68 -38.46
CA LEU A 289 -14.06 1.83 -37.66
C LEU A 289 -13.99 2.94 -36.60
N ILE A 290 -12.82 3.38 -36.18
CA ILE A 290 -12.72 4.39 -35.10
C ILE A 290 -13.48 5.64 -35.46
N ASP A 291 -13.38 6.11 -36.72
CA ASP A 291 -14.10 7.27 -37.23
C ASP A 291 -15.59 7.02 -37.44
N LYS A 292 -16.06 5.77 -37.36
CA LYS A 292 -17.46 5.36 -37.52
C LYS A 292 -18.17 5.09 -36.19
N ILE A 293 -17.48 5.21 -35.07
CA ILE A 293 -18.06 5.00 -33.72
C ILE A 293 -18.97 6.18 -33.38
N GLU A 294 -20.27 5.96 -33.37
CA GLU A 294 -21.26 6.97 -32.98
C GLU A 294 -21.46 7.05 -31.48
N LYS A 295 -21.28 5.92 -30.76
CA LYS A 295 -21.52 5.83 -29.31
C LYS A 295 -20.77 4.66 -28.69
N ILE A 296 -20.19 4.89 -27.52
CA ILE A 296 -19.70 3.84 -26.63
C ILE A 296 -20.60 3.82 -25.39
N GLU A 297 -21.21 2.67 -25.08
CA GLU A 297 -22.02 2.48 -23.89
C GLU A 297 -21.38 1.46 -23.00
N VAL A 298 -20.95 1.88 -21.79
CA VAL A 298 -20.35 1.02 -20.76
C VAL A 298 -21.35 0.77 -19.65
N LYS A 299 -21.79 -0.48 -19.48
CA LYS A 299 -22.65 -0.90 -18.37
C LYS A 299 -21.76 -1.50 -17.28
N SER A 300 -21.67 -0.82 -16.15
CA SER A 300 -20.83 -1.21 -15.04
C SER A 300 -21.55 -1.02 -13.71
N TYR A 301 -20.89 -1.36 -12.60
CA TYR A 301 -21.42 -1.17 -11.26
C TYR A 301 -21.18 0.28 -10.77
N PHE A 302 -21.95 0.68 -9.76
CA PHE A 302 -22.01 2.05 -9.26
C PHE A 302 -20.63 2.70 -9.05
N TRP A 303 -19.71 2.02 -8.37
CA TRP A 303 -18.38 2.58 -8.05
C TRP A 303 -17.48 2.81 -9.28
N ALA A 304 -17.67 2.02 -10.34
CA ALA A 304 -16.97 2.24 -11.61
C ALA A 304 -17.59 3.40 -12.37
N ALA A 305 -18.93 3.52 -12.33
CA ALA A 305 -19.65 4.59 -13.01
C ALA A 305 -19.41 5.99 -12.38
N GLU A 306 -18.95 6.06 -11.11
CA GLU A 306 -18.53 7.32 -10.49
C GLU A 306 -17.16 7.84 -10.98
N LEU A 307 -16.38 6.99 -11.65
CA LEU A 307 -15.06 7.35 -12.18
C LEU A 307 -15.20 7.89 -13.61
N ASP A 308 -16.05 8.87 -13.80
CA ASP A 308 -16.21 9.58 -15.05
C ASP A 308 -15.53 10.95 -14.99
N ASP A 309 -14.60 11.21 -15.88
CA ASP A 309 -14.17 12.56 -16.19
C ASP A 309 -14.87 12.99 -17.47
N LYS A 310 -15.74 13.98 -17.36
CA LYS A 310 -16.52 14.51 -18.50
C LYS A 310 -15.68 15.39 -19.42
N GLU A 311 -14.55 15.86 -18.94
CA GLU A 311 -13.62 16.72 -19.67
C GLU A 311 -12.18 16.29 -19.37
N PRO A 312 -11.76 15.07 -19.82
CA PRO A 312 -10.42 14.59 -19.56
C PRO A 312 -9.39 15.58 -20.13
N LYS A 313 -8.48 16.02 -19.28
CA LYS A 313 -7.35 16.84 -19.70
C LYS A 313 -6.20 15.90 -20.07
N ASN A 314 -5.72 16.01 -21.31
CA ASN A 314 -4.54 15.26 -21.81
C ASN A 314 -3.29 15.56 -20.97
#